data_af9ba43dd3412c87e3c6738721cf13ee
#
_entry.id   af9ba43dd3412c87e3c6738721cf13ee
#
_cell.length_a   1.000
_cell.length_b   1.000
_cell.length_c   1.000
_cell.angle_alpha   90.00
_cell.angle_beta   90.00
_cell.angle_gamma   90.00
#
_symmetry.space_group_name_H-M   'P 1'
#
loop_
_entity.id
_entity.type
_entity.pdbx_description
1 polymer ?
#
loop_
_entity_poly.entity_id
_entity_poly.type
_entity_poly.pdbx_seq_one_letter_code
_entity_poly.pdbx_strand_id
1 'polypeptide(L)'
;VEWSESHVQFMRRALEVAEIGRGRVSPNPLVGCVLVKDGQIIAEGWHDHLGGLHAEQMAIHDAEQNGHSPNGATAYITLEPCNHFGRTPPCTEALMWAGIKKAVIAHYDPNPTVRGQGIQVLIDAGIEVETGLLEAEAAHQMREFLYWCEHRKPIVTVKLAVDKHGSVDDR
;
A
#
# COMPACT_ATOMS: atom_id res chain seq x y z
N VAL A 1 11.01 13.05 -11.50
CA VAL A 1 10.30 13.92 -10.53
C VAL A 1 11.19 14.05 -9.30
N GLU A 2 11.47 15.29 -8.88
CA GLU A 2 12.19 15.54 -7.63
C GLU A 2 11.15 15.67 -6.52
N TRP A 3 11.17 14.75 -5.56
CA TRP A 3 10.20 14.71 -4.46
C TRP A 3 10.65 15.61 -3.31
N SER A 4 9.74 16.41 -2.76
CA SER A 4 10.03 17.18 -1.56
C SER A 4 10.18 16.25 -0.34
N GLU A 5 10.87 16.73 0.68
CA GLU A 5 11.06 15.97 1.93
C GLU A 5 9.72 15.58 2.59
N SER A 6 8.71 16.44 2.51
CA SER A 6 7.38 16.15 3.04
C SER A 6 6.69 15.00 2.31
N HIS A 7 6.81 14.92 0.97
CA HIS A 7 6.27 13.77 0.22
C HIS A 7 6.94 12.46 0.66
N VAL A 8 8.27 12.49 0.83
CA VAL A 8 9.03 11.32 1.31
C VAL A 8 8.56 10.90 2.72
N GLN A 9 8.36 11.84 3.63
CA GLN A 9 7.89 11.57 4.99
C GLN A 9 6.49 10.93 4.99
N PHE A 10 5.55 11.44 4.20
CA PHE A 10 4.19 10.89 4.11
C PHE A 10 4.17 9.48 3.51
N MET A 11 4.94 9.23 2.46
CA MET A 11 5.04 7.87 1.90
C MET A 11 5.74 6.91 2.86
N ARG A 12 6.78 7.37 3.57
CA ARG A 12 7.43 6.55 4.60
C ARG A 12 6.45 6.18 5.71
N ARG A 13 5.58 7.13 6.11
CA ARG A 13 4.51 6.81 7.06
C ARG A 13 3.52 5.79 6.52
N ALA A 14 3.16 5.85 5.23
CA ALA A 14 2.31 4.84 4.59
C ALA A 14 2.97 3.45 4.62
N LEU A 15 4.29 3.35 4.40
CA LEU A 15 5.04 2.10 4.54
C LEU A 15 5.07 1.59 5.99
N GLU A 16 5.23 2.49 6.97
CA GLU A 16 5.20 2.11 8.39
C GLU A 16 3.86 1.52 8.82
N VAL A 17 2.74 2.14 8.43
CA VAL A 17 1.41 1.61 8.79
C VAL A 17 1.09 0.32 8.05
N ALA A 18 1.58 0.13 6.81
CA ALA A 18 1.45 -1.14 6.09
C ALA A 18 2.04 -2.32 6.87
N GLU A 19 3.13 -2.09 7.61
CA GLU A 19 3.81 -3.12 8.39
C GLU A 19 2.95 -3.72 9.51
N ILE A 20 1.94 -2.98 9.98
CA ILE A 20 1.00 -3.46 11.01
C ILE A 20 0.24 -4.72 10.54
N GLY A 21 0.00 -4.86 9.23
CA GLY A 21 -0.64 -6.04 8.64
C GLY A 21 0.25 -7.28 8.51
N ARG A 22 1.55 -7.18 8.81
CA ARG A 22 2.49 -8.30 8.61
C ARG A 22 2.07 -9.56 9.36
N GLY A 23 2.09 -10.69 8.63
CA GLY A 23 1.72 -12.00 9.16
C GLY A 23 0.21 -12.28 9.17
N ARG A 24 -0.65 -11.32 8.79
CA ARG A 24 -2.12 -11.47 8.82
C ARG A 24 -2.79 -11.34 7.46
N VAL A 25 -2.10 -10.80 6.47
CA VAL A 25 -2.68 -10.47 5.16
C VAL A 25 -2.41 -11.52 4.08
N SER A 26 -1.42 -12.42 4.27
CA SER A 26 -1.06 -13.41 3.26
C SER A 26 -2.26 -14.20 2.73
N PRO A 27 -2.38 -14.40 1.40
CA PRO A 27 -1.41 -14.13 0.33
C PRO A 27 -1.48 -12.70 -0.23
N ASN A 28 -2.26 -11.80 0.35
CA ASN A 28 -2.36 -10.40 -0.08
C ASN A 28 -1.08 -9.62 0.26
N PRO A 29 -0.82 -8.50 -0.45
CA PRO A 29 0.31 -7.65 -0.14
C PRO A 29 0.09 -6.85 1.15
N LEU A 30 1.20 -6.41 1.75
CA LEU A 30 1.20 -5.34 2.74
C LEU A 30 0.95 -4.01 2.02
N VAL A 31 -0.14 -3.34 2.37
CA VAL A 31 -0.49 -2.03 1.78
C VAL A 31 -0.83 -1.06 2.90
N GLY A 32 -0.32 0.16 2.76
CA GLY A 32 -0.63 1.28 3.63
C GLY A 32 -1.11 2.49 2.83
N CYS A 33 -1.97 3.28 3.44
CA CYS A 33 -2.51 4.51 2.90
C CYS A 33 -2.51 5.60 3.97
N VAL A 34 -2.01 6.78 3.61
CA VAL A 34 -2.03 7.97 4.47
C VAL A 34 -2.73 9.09 3.72
N LEU A 35 -3.75 9.69 4.34
CA LEU A 35 -4.46 10.84 3.81
C LEU A 35 -3.90 12.12 4.41
N VAL A 36 -3.51 13.04 3.53
CA VAL A 36 -2.89 14.33 3.91
C VAL A 36 -3.73 15.48 3.39
N LYS A 37 -4.03 16.44 4.24
CA LYS A 37 -4.73 17.67 3.90
C LYS A 37 -4.05 18.85 4.57
N ASP A 38 -3.84 19.93 3.83
CA ASP A 38 -3.17 21.15 4.33
C ASP A 38 -1.82 20.87 5.02
N GLY A 39 -1.07 19.90 4.46
CA GLY A 39 0.25 19.51 4.96
C GLY A 39 0.23 18.65 6.24
N GLN A 40 -0.94 18.20 6.68
CA GLN A 40 -1.09 17.36 7.88
C GLN A 40 -1.72 16.02 7.54
N ILE A 41 -1.26 14.96 8.21
CA ILE A 41 -1.92 13.65 8.16
C ILE A 41 -3.24 13.76 8.89
N ILE A 42 -4.34 13.45 8.19
CA ILE A 42 -5.70 13.46 8.74
C ILE A 42 -6.24 12.06 9.01
N ALA A 43 -5.68 11.03 8.37
CA ALA A 43 -6.08 9.65 8.55
C ALA A 43 -5.03 8.67 8.03
N GLU A 44 -5.08 7.44 8.53
CA GLU A 44 -4.20 6.35 8.16
C GLU A 44 -4.98 5.05 7.99
N GLY A 45 -4.54 4.19 7.07
CA GLY A 45 -5.14 2.88 6.85
C GLY A 45 -4.12 1.88 6.37
N TRP A 46 -4.36 0.62 6.67
CA TRP A 46 -3.56 -0.51 6.20
C TRP A 46 -4.44 -1.73 5.95
N HIS A 47 -3.98 -2.65 5.14
CA HIS A 47 -4.65 -3.93 5.00
C HIS A 47 -4.36 -4.76 6.25
N ASP A 48 -5.36 -4.92 7.11
CA ASP A 48 -5.16 -5.49 8.45
C ASP A 48 -5.13 -7.02 8.46
N HIS A 49 -6.00 -7.66 7.69
CA HIS A 49 -6.10 -9.11 7.60
C HIS A 49 -6.74 -9.56 6.29
N LEU A 50 -6.53 -10.82 5.92
CA LEU A 50 -7.12 -11.41 4.73
C LEU A 50 -8.66 -11.33 4.77
N GLY A 51 -9.24 -10.70 3.74
CA GLY A 51 -10.70 -10.49 3.63
C GLY A 51 -11.22 -9.24 4.33
N GLY A 52 -10.34 -8.48 5.03
CA GLY A 52 -10.66 -7.17 5.60
C GLY A 52 -10.64 -6.05 4.55
N LEU A 53 -10.88 -4.81 5.02
CA LEU A 53 -10.80 -3.62 4.17
C LEU A 53 -9.39 -3.46 3.59
N HIS A 54 -9.32 -2.86 2.41
CA HIS A 54 -8.07 -2.39 1.85
C HIS A 54 -7.60 -1.11 2.55
N ALA A 55 -6.33 -0.79 2.42
CA ALA A 55 -5.70 0.34 3.11
C ALA A 55 -6.40 1.68 2.81
N GLU A 56 -6.78 1.90 1.56
CA GLU A 56 -7.46 3.11 1.12
C GLU A 56 -8.85 3.26 1.77
N GLN A 57 -9.61 2.18 1.79
CA GLN A 57 -10.95 2.16 2.42
C GLN A 57 -10.84 2.36 3.92
N MET A 58 -9.83 1.74 4.55
CA MET A 58 -9.57 1.92 5.99
C MET A 58 -9.17 3.37 6.30
N ALA A 59 -8.31 3.99 5.49
CA ALA A 59 -7.89 5.39 5.69
C ALA A 59 -9.07 6.37 5.53
N ILE A 60 -9.95 6.13 4.54
CA ILE A 60 -11.17 6.95 4.36
C ILE A 60 -12.08 6.79 5.57
N HIS A 61 -12.29 5.56 6.03
CA HIS A 61 -13.10 5.29 7.22
C HIS A 61 -12.51 5.92 8.48
N ASP A 62 -11.20 5.85 8.67
CA ASP A 62 -10.49 6.50 9.79
C ASP A 62 -10.68 8.02 9.77
N ALA A 63 -10.58 8.67 8.60
CA ALA A 63 -10.86 10.08 8.46
C ALA A 63 -12.28 10.43 8.94
N GLU A 64 -13.29 9.71 8.47
CA GLU A 64 -14.69 9.93 8.82
C GLU A 64 -14.95 9.70 10.31
N GLN A 65 -14.39 8.66 10.92
CA GLN A 65 -14.54 8.38 12.35
C GLN A 65 -13.92 9.46 13.23
N ASN A 66 -12.83 10.09 12.77
CA ASN A 66 -12.15 11.18 13.47
C ASN A 66 -12.72 12.57 13.11
N GLY A 67 -13.81 12.65 12.35
CA GLY A 67 -14.48 13.91 12.00
C GLY A 67 -13.73 14.72 10.93
N HIS A 68 -12.82 14.09 10.18
CA HIS A 68 -12.11 14.70 9.06
C HIS A 68 -12.80 14.40 7.74
N SER A 69 -12.90 15.39 6.86
CA SER A 69 -13.35 15.16 5.49
C SER A 69 -12.17 14.81 4.59
N PRO A 70 -12.17 13.63 3.94
CA PRO A 70 -11.14 13.26 2.98
C PRO A 70 -11.20 14.07 1.68
N ASN A 71 -12.29 14.78 1.44
CA ASN A 71 -12.47 15.58 0.22
C ASN A 71 -11.37 16.63 0.06
N GLY A 72 -10.70 16.62 -1.07
CA GLY A 72 -9.57 17.49 -1.40
C GLY A 72 -8.22 17.02 -0.83
N ALA A 73 -8.16 15.90 -0.12
CA ALA A 73 -6.92 15.35 0.42
C ALA A 73 -6.02 14.75 -0.68
N THR A 74 -4.75 14.58 -0.35
CA THR A 74 -3.78 13.76 -1.08
C THR A 74 -3.65 12.40 -0.40
N ALA A 75 -3.79 11.32 -1.16
CA ALA A 75 -3.58 9.95 -0.68
C ALA A 75 -2.17 9.47 -1.05
N TYR A 76 -1.39 9.03 -0.07
CA TYR A 76 -0.10 8.36 -0.26
C TYR A 76 -0.32 6.87 -0.07
N ILE A 77 -0.10 6.09 -1.12
CA ILE A 77 -0.49 4.67 -1.17
C ILE A 77 0.72 3.84 -1.62
N THR A 78 1.03 2.79 -0.88
CA THR A 78 2.25 2.00 -1.13
C THR A 78 2.15 1.08 -2.34
N LEU A 79 0.93 0.77 -2.82
CA LEU A 79 0.66 -0.05 -3.99
C LEU A 79 -0.47 0.57 -4.82
N GLU A 80 -0.44 0.36 -6.13
CA GLU A 80 -1.51 0.77 -7.04
C GLU A 80 -2.90 0.31 -6.55
N PRO A 81 -3.89 1.23 -6.42
CA PRO A 81 -5.25 0.90 -6.00
C PRO A 81 -5.93 -0.09 -6.94
N CYS A 82 -6.59 -1.08 -6.38
CA CYS A 82 -7.33 -2.06 -7.17
C CYS A 82 -8.50 -1.42 -7.93
N ASN A 83 -8.75 -1.94 -9.15
CA ASN A 83 -9.84 -1.50 -10.03
C ASN A 83 -10.78 -2.63 -10.43
N HIS A 84 -10.92 -3.65 -9.60
CA HIS A 84 -11.84 -4.76 -9.82
C HIS A 84 -12.75 -4.94 -8.62
N PHE A 85 -13.98 -5.36 -8.87
CA PHE A 85 -14.94 -5.69 -7.82
C PHE A 85 -14.53 -7.01 -7.16
N GLY A 86 -14.33 -6.93 -5.85
CA GLY A 86 -14.14 -8.07 -4.98
C GLY A 86 -15.34 -8.23 -4.03
N ARG A 87 -15.05 -8.42 -2.75
CA ARG A 87 -16.09 -8.40 -1.68
C ARG A 87 -16.54 -6.97 -1.36
N THR A 88 -15.72 -6.00 -1.68
CA THR A 88 -15.97 -4.56 -1.53
C THR A 88 -15.82 -3.87 -2.90
N PRO A 89 -16.38 -2.65 -3.07
CA PRO A 89 -16.11 -1.85 -4.25
C PRO A 89 -14.61 -1.64 -4.47
N PRO A 90 -14.17 -1.39 -5.71
CA PRO A 90 -12.78 -1.08 -6.01
C PRO A 90 -12.23 0.10 -5.20
N CYS A 91 -10.96 0.05 -4.82
CA CYS A 91 -10.32 1.17 -4.13
C CYS A 91 -10.30 2.46 -4.97
N THR A 92 -10.23 2.34 -6.30
CA THR A 92 -10.39 3.48 -7.21
C THR A 92 -11.71 4.21 -7.00
N GLU A 93 -12.83 3.49 -6.91
CA GLU A 93 -14.14 4.08 -6.65
C GLU A 93 -14.22 4.71 -5.25
N ALA A 94 -13.67 4.04 -4.23
CA ALA A 94 -13.64 4.58 -2.88
C ALA A 94 -12.90 5.93 -2.81
N LEU A 95 -11.75 6.03 -3.48
CA LEU A 95 -10.96 7.27 -3.56
C LEU A 95 -11.73 8.38 -4.32
N MET A 96 -12.40 8.02 -5.42
CA MET A 96 -13.21 8.96 -6.21
C MET A 96 -14.39 9.50 -5.40
N TRP A 97 -15.14 8.63 -4.74
CA TRP A 97 -16.32 9.03 -3.93
C TRP A 97 -15.94 9.82 -2.69
N ALA A 98 -14.77 9.54 -2.11
CA ALA A 98 -14.21 10.31 -1.00
C ALA A 98 -13.74 11.72 -1.44
N GLY A 99 -13.67 12.00 -2.74
CA GLY A 99 -13.24 13.29 -3.27
C GLY A 99 -11.74 13.54 -3.15
N ILE A 100 -10.93 12.47 -3.19
CA ILE A 100 -9.47 12.61 -3.19
C ILE A 100 -9.03 13.43 -4.40
N LYS A 101 -8.18 14.43 -4.19
CA LYS A 101 -7.70 15.33 -5.24
C LYS A 101 -6.45 14.79 -5.93
N LYS A 102 -5.57 14.15 -5.17
CA LYS A 102 -4.28 13.65 -5.65
C LYS A 102 -3.97 12.29 -5.04
N ALA A 103 -3.40 11.38 -5.81
CA ALA A 103 -2.85 10.12 -5.36
C ALA A 103 -1.35 10.06 -5.68
N VAL A 104 -0.54 9.74 -4.67
CA VAL A 104 0.89 9.47 -4.81
C VAL A 104 1.08 7.99 -4.52
N ILE A 105 1.53 7.22 -5.51
CA ILE A 105 1.58 5.76 -5.49
C ILE A 105 3.03 5.30 -5.57
N ALA A 106 3.47 4.47 -4.62
CA ALA A 106 4.85 4.01 -4.59
C ALA A 106 5.14 2.98 -5.68
N HIS A 107 4.34 1.92 -5.77
CA HIS A 107 4.61 0.79 -6.66
C HIS A 107 3.38 0.43 -7.50
N TYR A 108 3.61 0.03 -8.76
CA TYR A 108 2.56 -0.49 -9.64
C TYR A 108 2.09 -1.88 -9.21
N ASP A 109 0.87 -2.26 -9.60
CA ASP A 109 0.42 -3.65 -9.47
C ASP A 109 1.38 -4.58 -10.24
N PRO A 110 1.87 -5.66 -9.61
CA PRO A 110 2.80 -6.60 -10.26
C PRO A 110 2.15 -7.44 -11.37
N ASN A 111 0.81 -7.53 -11.40
CA ASN A 111 0.10 -8.27 -12.44
C ASN A 111 0.08 -7.47 -13.75
N PRO A 112 0.76 -7.93 -14.82
CA PRO A 112 0.85 -7.18 -16.08
C PRO A 112 -0.50 -6.88 -16.73
N THR A 113 -1.54 -7.67 -16.43
CA THR A 113 -2.87 -7.50 -17.03
C THR A 113 -3.71 -6.40 -16.36
N VAL A 114 -3.34 -5.97 -15.16
CA VAL A 114 -4.06 -4.93 -14.41
C VAL A 114 -3.19 -3.71 -14.09
N ARG A 115 -1.88 -3.85 -14.27
CA ARG A 115 -0.90 -2.77 -14.01
C ARG A 115 -1.25 -1.50 -14.76
N GLY A 116 -1.35 -0.39 -14.04
CA GLY A 116 -1.68 0.93 -14.57
C GLY A 116 -3.17 1.15 -14.83
N GLN A 117 -4.03 0.15 -14.73
CA GLN A 117 -5.47 0.32 -14.95
C GLN A 117 -6.14 1.12 -13.83
N GLY A 118 -5.76 0.87 -12.57
CA GLY A 118 -6.24 1.65 -11.43
C GLY A 118 -5.81 3.11 -11.52
N ILE A 119 -4.56 3.35 -11.90
CA ILE A 119 -4.00 4.68 -12.13
C ILE A 119 -4.75 5.40 -13.24
N GLN A 120 -5.01 4.74 -14.38
CA GLN A 120 -5.70 5.36 -15.51
C GLN A 120 -7.14 5.77 -15.14
N VAL A 121 -7.86 4.93 -14.39
CA VAL A 121 -9.20 5.23 -13.90
C VAL A 121 -9.21 6.47 -13.01
N LEU A 122 -8.22 6.61 -12.11
CA LEU A 122 -8.10 7.80 -11.26
C LEU A 122 -7.82 9.06 -12.10
N ILE A 123 -6.93 8.98 -13.09
CA ILE A 123 -6.64 10.09 -14.02
C ILE A 123 -7.87 10.49 -14.80
N ASP A 124 -8.60 9.53 -15.37
CA ASP A 124 -9.83 9.77 -16.15
C ASP A 124 -10.95 10.40 -15.31
N ALA A 125 -10.92 10.14 -14.00
CA ALA A 125 -11.82 10.78 -13.02
C ALA A 125 -11.37 12.18 -12.58
N GLY A 126 -10.25 12.68 -13.09
CA GLY A 126 -9.71 14.01 -12.76
C GLY A 126 -8.86 14.06 -11.49
N ILE A 127 -8.46 12.91 -10.95
CA ILE A 127 -7.52 12.84 -9.83
C ILE A 127 -6.10 12.97 -10.37
N GLU A 128 -5.31 13.86 -9.79
CA GLU A 128 -3.88 13.97 -10.11
C GLU A 128 -3.15 12.74 -9.58
N VAL A 129 -2.35 12.06 -10.43
CA VAL A 129 -1.61 10.86 -10.02
C VAL A 129 -0.12 11.03 -10.27
N GLU A 130 0.68 10.76 -9.26
CA GLU A 130 2.14 10.64 -9.34
C GLU A 130 2.58 9.26 -8.85
N THR A 131 3.63 8.70 -9.45
CA THR A 131 4.08 7.33 -9.16
C THR A 131 5.59 7.25 -8.93
N GLY A 132 6.03 6.20 -8.21
CA GLY A 132 7.45 5.87 -8.04
C GLY A 132 8.11 6.46 -6.79
N LEU A 133 7.36 7.11 -5.91
CA LEU A 133 7.92 7.61 -4.64
C LEU A 133 8.23 6.46 -3.68
N LEU A 134 9.51 6.30 -3.33
CA LEU A 134 10.01 5.18 -2.49
C LEU A 134 9.67 3.79 -3.07
N GLU A 135 9.68 3.66 -4.40
CA GLU A 135 9.32 2.41 -5.09
C GLU A 135 10.16 1.23 -4.63
N ALA A 136 11.47 1.42 -4.43
CA ALA A 136 12.38 0.36 -4.00
C ALA A 136 12.08 -0.12 -2.57
N GLU A 137 11.75 0.79 -1.65
CA GLU A 137 11.35 0.46 -0.28
C GLU A 137 10.02 -0.28 -0.25
N ALA A 138 9.05 0.18 -1.04
CA ALA A 138 7.74 -0.49 -1.19
C ALA A 138 7.91 -1.91 -1.76
N ALA A 139 8.70 -2.06 -2.82
CA ALA A 139 9.01 -3.36 -3.40
C ALA A 139 9.70 -4.30 -2.40
N HIS A 140 10.66 -3.78 -1.62
CA HIS A 140 11.32 -4.58 -0.59
C HIS A 140 10.36 -5.05 0.50
N GLN A 141 9.45 -4.18 0.95
CA GLN A 141 8.44 -4.53 1.95
C GLN A 141 7.47 -5.61 1.46
N MET A 142 7.11 -5.59 0.18
CA MET A 142 6.18 -6.53 -0.45
C MET A 142 6.88 -7.68 -1.20
N ARG A 143 8.18 -7.89 -1.03
CA ARG A 143 8.99 -8.80 -1.85
C ARG A 143 8.44 -10.23 -1.94
N GLU A 144 7.83 -10.75 -0.87
CA GLU A 144 7.22 -12.07 -0.86
C GLU A 144 6.01 -12.14 -1.80
N PHE A 145 5.18 -11.10 -1.78
CA PHE A 145 4.02 -10.96 -2.66
C PHE A 145 4.46 -10.78 -4.12
N LEU A 146 5.41 -9.88 -4.38
CA LEU A 146 5.93 -9.63 -5.73
C LEU A 146 6.56 -10.90 -6.33
N TYR A 147 7.37 -11.61 -5.54
CA TYR A 147 7.96 -12.87 -5.96
C TYR A 147 6.91 -13.94 -6.28
N TRP A 148 5.87 -14.05 -5.45
CA TRP A 148 4.74 -14.95 -5.71
C TRP A 148 4.01 -14.60 -7.02
N CYS A 149 3.76 -13.31 -7.27
CA CYS A 149 3.09 -12.86 -8.49
C CYS A 149 3.90 -13.22 -9.75
N GLU A 150 5.22 -13.09 -9.70
CA GLU A 150 6.12 -13.36 -10.81
C GLU A 150 6.37 -14.85 -11.02
N HIS A 151 6.66 -15.59 -9.96
CA HIS A 151 7.16 -16.97 -10.05
C HIS A 151 6.15 -18.05 -9.68
N ARG A 152 5.04 -17.70 -9.04
CA ARG A 152 4.04 -18.63 -8.48
C ARG A 152 4.65 -19.64 -7.50
N LYS A 153 5.69 -19.22 -6.79
CA LYS A 153 6.43 -19.99 -5.80
C LYS A 153 6.65 -19.16 -4.55
N PRO A 154 6.64 -19.74 -3.35
CA PRO A 154 6.96 -19.00 -2.13
C PRO A 154 8.45 -18.69 -2.05
N ILE A 155 8.81 -17.61 -1.37
CA ILE A 155 10.16 -17.40 -0.86
C ILE A 155 10.32 -18.30 0.37
N VAL A 156 11.36 -19.12 0.37
CA VAL A 156 11.69 -19.96 1.52
C VAL A 156 12.89 -19.36 2.25
N THR A 157 12.70 -19.03 3.51
CA THR A 157 13.78 -18.55 4.38
C THR A 157 14.10 -19.61 5.42
N VAL A 158 15.34 -20.08 5.44
CA VAL A 158 15.83 -21.02 6.46
C VAL A 158 16.70 -20.27 7.45
N LYS A 159 16.33 -20.35 8.73
CA LYS A 159 17.12 -19.81 9.84
C LYS A 159 17.68 -20.96 10.67
N LEU A 160 19.00 -21.04 10.77
CA LEU A 160 19.71 -22.00 11.61
C LEU A 160 20.47 -21.26 12.71
N ALA A 161 20.33 -21.74 13.94
CA ALA A 161 21.22 -21.35 15.03
C ALA A 161 22.40 -22.32 15.01
N VAL A 162 23.60 -21.79 14.88
CA VAL A 162 24.82 -22.57 14.82
C VAL A 162 25.82 -22.06 15.87
N ASP A 163 26.69 -22.94 16.36
CA ASP A 163 27.80 -22.55 17.21
C ASP A 163 28.90 -21.79 16.42
N LYS A 164 29.97 -21.40 17.09
CA LYS A 164 31.12 -20.68 16.50
C LYS A 164 31.85 -21.49 15.41
N HIS A 165 31.61 -22.79 15.30
CA HIS A 165 32.18 -23.67 14.28
C HIS A 165 31.23 -24.01 13.17
N GLY A 166 30.00 -23.45 13.16
CA GLY A 166 28.98 -23.69 12.15
C GLY A 166 28.17 -24.97 12.37
N SER A 167 28.30 -25.63 13.53
CA SER A 167 27.53 -26.83 13.84
C SER A 167 26.18 -26.49 14.42
N VAL A 168 25.14 -27.24 14.00
CA VAL A 168 23.81 -27.23 14.61
C VAL A 168 23.85 -28.17 15.82
N ASP A 169 23.33 -27.74 16.95
CA ASP A 169 23.30 -28.60 18.18
C ASP A 169 22.25 -29.70 17.99
N ASP A 170 22.68 -30.93 17.99
CA ASP A 170 21.89 -32.16 17.83
C ASP A 170 21.42 -32.71 19.20
N ARG A 171 20.81 -31.92 20.05
CA ARG A 171 20.24 -32.50 21.28
C ARG A 171 18.92 -33.17 21.09
#